data_69b35f597f98dd2fb43e74be4fa947a1
#
_entry.id   69b35f597f98dd2fb43e74be4fa947a1
#
_cell.length_a   1.000
_cell.length_b   1.000
_cell.length_c   1.000
_cell.angle_alpha   90.00
_cell.angle_beta   90.00
_cell.angle_gamma   90.00
#
_symmetry.space_group_name_H-M   'P 1'
#
loop_
_entity.id
_entity.type
_entity.pdbx_description
1 polymer ?
#
loop_
_entity_poly.entity_id
_entity_poly.type
_entity_poly.pdbx_seq_one_letter_code
_entity_poly.pdbx_strand_id
1 'polypeptide(L)'
;KDGKVHLFYQTYGNGKKDAICHAISDDGIHFRRNPTNPIFHPAGDWTCGRAIDAEVCEFKGRYFLYFATRDKNYDIQMQGVAVAPGNTNFNREDWVQVTDSSILYPVYPWEGKCIEGASIAKKGDKLYMFYAGAYNNAPQQIGVAESEDGIVWKRLSEEPFLKNGKPGEWNSSESGHPHIFTDLDGRTYL
;
A
#
# COMPACT_ATOMS: atom_id res chain seq x y z
N LYS A 1 -9.28 5.44 14.20
CA LYS A 1 -9.59 6.87 14.27
C LYS A 1 -10.85 7.06 15.14
N ASP A 2 -10.87 8.07 16.02
CA ASP A 2 -12.05 8.44 16.86
C ASP A 2 -12.65 7.27 17.64
N GLY A 3 -11.81 6.38 18.17
CA GLY A 3 -12.23 5.20 18.93
C GLY A 3 -12.91 4.10 18.11
N LYS A 4 -12.86 4.20 16.79
CA LYS A 4 -13.48 3.23 15.86
C LYS A 4 -12.44 2.47 15.06
N VAL A 5 -12.80 1.28 14.60
CA VAL A 5 -12.00 0.47 13.68
C VAL A 5 -12.41 0.79 12.24
N HIS A 6 -11.44 1.12 11.41
CA HIS A 6 -11.61 1.38 9.99
C HIS A 6 -11.01 0.24 9.19
N LEU A 7 -11.78 -0.36 8.31
CA LEU A 7 -11.37 -1.41 7.40
C LEU A 7 -11.31 -0.85 5.98
N PHE A 8 -10.11 -0.84 5.40
CA PHE A 8 -9.91 -0.57 3.98
C PHE A 8 -9.73 -1.90 3.26
N TYR A 9 -10.49 -2.09 2.20
CA TYR A 9 -10.50 -3.34 1.45
C TYR A 9 -10.72 -3.07 -0.02
N GLN A 10 -10.38 -4.03 -0.85
CA GLN A 10 -10.51 -3.89 -2.31
C GLN A 10 -11.67 -4.72 -2.85
N THR A 11 -12.22 -4.29 -3.97
CA THR A 11 -13.00 -5.17 -4.84
C THR A 11 -12.04 -6.13 -5.53
N TYR A 12 -12.54 -7.30 -5.96
CA TYR A 12 -11.72 -8.30 -6.62
C TYR A 12 -12.47 -8.99 -7.75
N GLY A 13 -11.73 -9.34 -8.81
CA GLY A 13 -12.27 -10.08 -9.93
C GLY A 13 -12.76 -9.21 -11.09
N ASN A 14 -12.64 -7.88 -10.99
CA ASN A 14 -12.99 -6.95 -12.06
C ASN A 14 -11.77 -6.42 -12.83
N GLY A 15 -10.55 -6.87 -12.50
CA GLY A 15 -9.33 -6.45 -13.17
C GLY A 15 -9.14 -4.93 -13.14
N LYS A 16 -9.29 -4.26 -14.28
CA LYS A 16 -9.13 -2.79 -14.39
C LYS A 16 -10.12 -1.96 -13.58
N LYS A 17 -11.19 -2.57 -13.05
CA LYS A 17 -12.22 -1.89 -12.25
C LYS A 17 -12.09 -2.15 -10.75
N ASP A 18 -11.07 -2.91 -10.32
CA ASP A 18 -10.83 -3.10 -8.89
C ASP A 18 -10.55 -1.76 -8.23
N ALA A 19 -11.14 -1.52 -7.08
CA ALA A 19 -11.15 -0.23 -6.40
C ALA A 19 -11.10 -0.41 -4.88
N ILE A 20 -10.66 0.61 -4.17
CA ILE A 20 -10.62 0.61 -2.72
C ILE A 20 -11.99 0.98 -2.15
N CYS A 21 -12.38 0.21 -1.16
CA CYS A 21 -13.58 0.39 -0.36
C CYS A 21 -13.22 0.61 1.11
N HIS A 22 -14.19 1.13 1.87
CA HIS A 22 -14.06 1.38 3.29
C HIS A 22 -15.29 0.89 4.05
N ALA A 23 -15.07 0.41 5.27
CA ALA A 23 -16.10 0.13 6.26
C ALA A 23 -15.64 0.57 7.65
N ILE A 24 -16.59 0.83 8.53
CA ILE A 24 -16.35 1.32 9.89
C ILE A 24 -17.07 0.43 10.91
N SER A 25 -16.41 0.19 12.05
CA SER A 25 -16.96 -0.58 13.16
C SER A 25 -16.71 0.11 14.50
N ASP A 26 -17.66 -0.03 15.40
CA ASP A 26 -17.55 0.41 16.79
C ASP A 26 -16.93 -0.67 17.71
N ASP A 27 -16.97 -1.96 17.31
CA ASP A 27 -16.55 -3.11 18.11
C ASP A 27 -15.48 -4.00 17.45
N GLY A 28 -15.10 -3.69 16.19
CA GLY A 28 -14.13 -4.47 15.42
C GLY A 28 -14.69 -5.78 14.82
N ILE A 29 -15.96 -6.06 15.00
CA ILE A 29 -16.65 -7.28 14.53
C ILE A 29 -17.75 -6.93 13.53
N HIS A 30 -18.61 -5.98 13.87
CA HIS A 30 -19.74 -5.57 13.05
C HIS A 30 -19.39 -4.31 12.24
N PHE A 31 -19.20 -4.47 10.93
CA PHE A 31 -18.80 -3.40 10.04
C PHE A 31 -19.95 -2.86 9.22
N ARG A 32 -20.06 -1.54 9.16
CA ARG A 32 -20.95 -0.81 8.24
C ARG A 32 -20.14 -0.29 7.07
N ARG A 33 -20.54 -0.62 5.86
CA ARG A 33 -19.89 -0.12 4.63
C ARG A 33 -20.08 1.38 4.50
N ASN A 34 -19.02 2.05 4.03
CA ASN A 34 -19.12 3.46 3.67
C ASN A 34 -20.12 3.63 2.52
N PRO A 35 -21.09 4.56 2.64
CA PRO A 35 -22.12 4.76 1.61
C PRO A 35 -21.58 5.28 0.28
N THR A 36 -20.35 5.86 0.27
CA THR A 36 -19.71 6.38 -0.93
C THR A 36 -18.82 5.37 -1.64
N ASN A 37 -18.79 4.10 -1.19
CA ASN A 37 -17.99 3.05 -1.82
C ASN A 37 -18.28 2.87 -3.32
N PRO A 38 -17.24 2.55 -4.14
CA PRO A 38 -15.83 2.55 -3.79
C PRO A 38 -15.33 3.95 -3.45
N ILE A 39 -14.48 4.07 -2.43
CA ILE A 39 -13.97 5.37 -1.98
C ILE A 39 -12.85 5.90 -2.87
N PHE A 40 -12.14 5.03 -3.57
CA PHE A 40 -11.02 5.45 -4.41
C PHE A 40 -10.71 4.46 -5.54
N HIS A 41 -10.37 5.00 -6.69
CA HIS A 41 -9.63 4.39 -7.79
C HIS A 41 -8.81 5.47 -8.50
N PRO A 42 -7.63 5.15 -9.02
CA PRO A 42 -6.77 6.14 -9.66
C PRO A 42 -7.27 6.52 -11.06
N ALA A 43 -6.83 7.70 -11.52
CA ALA A 43 -7.10 8.22 -12.84
C ALA A 43 -5.81 8.72 -13.51
N GLY A 44 -5.90 9.04 -14.79
CA GLY A 44 -4.78 9.58 -15.59
C GLY A 44 -4.10 8.55 -16.49
N ASP A 45 -3.10 9.04 -17.22
CA ASP A 45 -2.47 8.27 -18.29
C ASP A 45 -1.43 7.24 -17.83
N TRP A 46 -1.01 7.32 -16.58
CA TRP A 46 -0.04 6.42 -15.98
C TRP A 46 -0.64 5.10 -15.45
N THR A 47 -1.96 5.01 -15.34
CA THR A 47 -2.65 3.90 -14.68
C THR A 47 -3.76 3.32 -15.55
N CYS A 48 -4.09 2.05 -15.36
CA CYS A 48 -5.28 1.41 -15.95
C CYS A 48 -6.57 1.70 -15.18
N GLY A 49 -6.52 2.47 -14.09
CA GLY A 49 -7.67 2.77 -13.24
C GLY A 49 -7.94 1.79 -12.10
N ARG A 50 -7.12 0.74 -11.97
CA ARG A 50 -7.21 -0.27 -10.90
C ARG A 50 -6.57 0.25 -9.62
N ALA A 51 -7.15 -0.07 -8.45
CA ALA A 51 -6.51 0.06 -7.15
C ALA A 51 -6.74 -1.18 -6.28
N ILE A 52 -5.65 -1.74 -5.76
CA ILE A 52 -5.63 -2.88 -4.83
C ILE A 52 -4.60 -2.64 -3.72
N ASP A 53 -4.54 -3.54 -2.74
CA ASP A 53 -3.55 -3.56 -1.66
C ASP A 53 -3.50 -2.24 -0.89
N ALA A 54 -4.66 -1.84 -0.36
CA ALA A 54 -4.81 -0.60 0.37
C ALA A 54 -4.04 -0.61 1.69
N GLU A 55 -3.15 0.35 1.86
CA GLU A 55 -2.51 0.68 3.14
C GLU A 55 -2.82 2.12 3.50
N VAL A 56 -3.34 2.35 4.70
CA VAL A 56 -3.72 3.71 5.14
C VAL A 56 -2.99 4.07 6.41
N CYS A 57 -2.29 5.19 6.39
CA CYS A 57 -1.64 5.73 7.58
C CYS A 57 -1.94 7.21 7.79
N GLU A 58 -1.92 7.65 9.05
CA GLU A 58 -1.95 9.08 9.40
C GLU A 58 -0.52 9.61 9.48
N PHE A 59 -0.25 10.74 8.82
CA PHE A 59 1.04 11.41 8.89
C PHE A 59 0.88 12.93 8.73
N LYS A 60 1.49 13.69 9.64
CA LYS A 60 1.46 15.17 9.65
C LYS A 60 0.05 15.75 9.49
N GLY A 61 -0.92 15.17 10.20
CA GLY A 61 -2.31 15.65 10.23
C GLY A 61 -3.12 15.36 8.97
N ARG A 62 -2.66 14.45 8.12
CA ARG A 62 -3.37 13.96 6.94
C ARG A 62 -3.38 12.44 6.90
N TYR A 63 -4.31 11.85 6.16
CA TYR A 63 -4.34 10.42 5.86
C TYR A 63 -3.81 10.17 4.46
N PHE A 64 -2.94 9.16 4.34
CA PHE A 64 -2.35 8.70 3.10
C PHE A 64 -2.89 7.31 2.81
N LEU A 65 -3.45 7.11 1.63
CA LEU A 65 -3.86 5.83 1.07
C LEU A 65 -2.84 5.43 0.01
N TYR A 66 -2.03 4.44 0.31
CA TYR A 66 -1.17 3.78 -0.65
C TYR A 66 -1.93 2.63 -1.30
N PHE A 67 -1.69 2.42 -2.59
CA PHE A 67 -2.36 1.39 -3.36
C PHE A 67 -1.46 0.88 -4.48
N ALA A 68 -1.62 -0.38 -4.85
CA ALA A 68 -1.00 -0.89 -6.06
C ALA A 68 -1.95 -0.70 -7.25
N THR A 69 -1.37 -0.31 -8.39
CA THR A 69 -2.07 -0.18 -9.67
C THR A 69 -1.22 -0.73 -10.80
N ARG A 70 -1.81 -0.91 -11.98
CA ARG A 70 -1.06 -1.29 -13.18
C ARG A 70 -1.04 -0.18 -14.21
N ASP A 71 -0.03 -0.21 -15.05
CA ASP A 71 0.05 0.63 -16.23
C ASP A 71 -1.12 0.37 -17.20
N LYS A 72 -1.26 1.23 -18.21
CA LYS A 72 -2.35 1.10 -19.22
C LYS A 72 -2.34 -0.23 -19.99
N ASN A 73 -1.16 -0.82 -20.16
CA ASN A 73 -1.01 -2.10 -20.84
C ASN A 73 -1.31 -3.31 -19.94
N TYR A 74 -1.55 -3.06 -18.65
CA TYR A 74 -1.79 -4.09 -17.64
C TYR A 74 -0.58 -5.01 -17.41
N ASP A 75 0.62 -4.52 -17.68
CA ASP A 75 1.88 -5.27 -17.64
C ASP A 75 2.70 -4.97 -16.38
N ILE A 76 2.87 -3.70 -16.02
CA ILE A 76 3.71 -3.29 -14.89
C ILE A 76 2.83 -2.85 -13.71
N GLN A 77 3.07 -3.43 -12.54
CA GLN A 77 2.41 -3.04 -11.30
C GLN A 77 3.31 -2.13 -10.47
N MET A 78 2.74 -1.08 -9.89
CA MET A 78 3.45 0.00 -9.23
C MET A 78 2.62 0.62 -8.13
N GLN A 79 3.25 1.41 -7.24
CA GLN A 79 2.58 2.08 -6.13
C GLN A 79 2.12 3.49 -6.50
N GLY A 80 0.93 3.83 -6.03
CA GLY A 80 0.39 5.18 -6.06
C GLY A 80 -0.03 5.67 -4.68
N VAL A 81 -0.41 6.94 -4.58
CA VAL A 81 -0.87 7.56 -3.33
C VAL A 81 -2.03 8.52 -3.57
N ALA A 82 -3.00 8.46 -2.66
CA ALA A 82 -4.02 9.50 -2.49
C ALA A 82 -3.99 10.03 -1.06
N VAL A 83 -4.44 11.26 -0.86
CA VAL A 83 -4.38 11.95 0.42
C VAL A 83 -5.76 12.48 0.80
N ALA A 84 -6.13 12.33 2.07
CA ALA A 84 -7.32 12.91 2.65
C ALA A 84 -6.98 13.81 3.86
N PRO A 85 -7.81 14.82 4.20
CA PRO A 85 -7.56 15.68 5.36
C PRO A 85 -7.72 14.92 6.68
N GLY A 86 -7.08 15.39 7.75
CA GLY A 86 -7.11 14.73 9.07
C GLY A 86 -8.51 14.59 9.69
N ASN A 87 -9.44 15.45 9.32
CA ASN A 87 -10.85 15.41 9.76
C ASN A 87 -11.74 14.56 8.84
N THR A 88 -11.19 13.83 7.90
CA THR A 88 -11.93 12.99 6.95
C THR A 88 -12.81 11.94 7.62
N ASN A 89 -13.93 11.60 6.99
CA ASN A 89 -14.73 10.40 7.25
C ASN A 89 -14.42 9.26 6.26
N PHE A 90 -13.35 9.44 5.46
CA PHE A 90 -12.92 8.52 4.42
C PHE A 90 -13.98 8.31 3.32
N ASN A 91 -14.76 9.33 3.03
CA ASN A 91 -15.68 9.34 1.91
C ASN A 91 -14.91 9.48 0.59
N ARG A 92 -15.54 9.12 -0.52
CA ARG A 92 -14.92 9.23 -1.86
C ARG A 92 -14.39 10.62 -2.16
N GLU A 93 -15.17 11.66 -1.83
CA GLU A 93 -14.83 13.05 -2.07
C GLU A 93 -13.66 13.59 -1.23
N ASP A 94 -13.29 12.88 -0.15
CA ASP A 94 -12.18 13.28 0.72
C ASP A 94 -10.80 12.92 0.12
N TRP A 95 -10.77 11.93 -0.79
CA TRP A 95 -9.51 11.42 -1.35
C TRP A 95 -9.09 12.17 -2.60
N VAL A 96 -7.88 12.69 -2.59
CA VAL A 96 -7.26 13.40 -3.71
C VAL A 96 -6.03 12.62 -4.16
N GLN A 97 -6.00 12.22 -5.43
CA GLN A 97 -4.76 11.74 -6.06
C GLN A 97 -3.81 12.92 -6.20
N VAL A 98 -2.62 12.82 -5.60
CA VAL A 98 -1.68 13.95 -5.49
C VAL A 98 -0.49 13.85 -6.44
N THR A 99 -0.45 12.82 -7.27
CA THR A 99 0.59 12.61 -8.29
C THR A 99 -0.02 12.18 -9.62
N ASP A 100 0.62 12.58 -10.71
CA ASP A 100 0.29 12.16 -12.09
C ASP A 100 1.18 11.00 -12.58
N SER A 101 1.86 10.34 -11.65
CA SER A 101 2.73 9.18 -11.90
C SER A 101 2.78 8.30 -10.65
N SER A 102 3.34 7.10 -10.79
CA SER A 102 3.63 6.23 -9.65
C SER A 102 4.64 6.87 -8.69
N ILE A 103 4.47 6.64 -7.39
CA ILE A 103 5.43 7.04 -6.36
C ILE A 103 6.58 6.05 -6.21
N LEU A 104 6.37 4.81 -6.61
CA LEU A 104 7.38 3.77 -6.66
C LEU A 104 7.10 2.84 -7.85
N TYR A 105 8.09 2.68 -8.72
CA TYR A 105 8.03 1.89 -9.95
C TYR A 105 9.14 0.82 -9.91
N PRO A 106 8.94 -0.42 -10.45
CA PRO A 106 10.00 -1.42 -10.48
C PRO A 106 11.23 -0.95 -11.27
N VAL A 107 12.41 -1.03 -10.67
CA VAL A 107 13.67 -0.61 -11.30
C VAL A 107 14.79 -1.64 -11.12
N TYR A 108 14.72 -2.48 -10.09
CA TYR A 108 15.73 -3.49 -9.82
C TYR A 108 15.33 -4.85 -10.39
N PRO A 109 16.29 -5.69 -10.80
CA PRO A 109 15.98 -7.00 -11.38
C PRO A 109 15.09 -7.89 -10.49
N TRP A 110 15.26 -7.84 -9.18
CA TRP A 110 14.46 -8.61 -8.22
C TRP A 110 13.02 -8.11 -8.07
N GLU A 111 12.74 -6.86 -8.43
CA GLU A 111 11.38 -6.29 -8.45
C GLU A 111 10.60 -6.77 -9.69
N GLY A 112 11.28 -7.24 -10.72
CA GLY A 112 10.67 -7.71 -11.95
C GLY A 112 9.77 -6.64 -12.59
N LYS A 113 8.49 -6.95 -12.73
CA LYS A 113 7.47 -6.04 -13.27
C LYS A 113 6.43 -5.62 -12.22
N CYS A 114 6.71 -5.83 -10.94
CA CYS A 114 5.70 -5.61 -9.91
C CYS A 114 6.30 -5.06 -8.63
N ILE A 115 5.65 -4.01 -8.12
CA ILE A 115 5.73 -3.54 -6.73
C ILE A 115 4.31 -3.49 -6.20
N GLU A 116 4.06 -4.17 -5.07
CA GLU A 116 2.74 -4.26 -4.43
C GLU A 116 2.83 -4.44 -2.92
N GLY A 117 1.67 -4.55 -2.25
CA GLY A 117 1.55 -4.93 -0.84
C GLY A 117 2.33 -4.01 0.09
N ALA A 118 2.22 -2.69 -0.08
CA ALA A 118 2.89 -1.74 0.79
C ALA A 118 2.38 -1.84 2.23
N SER A 119 3.30 -1.79 3.20
CA SER A 119 2.97 -1.56 4.61
C SER A 119 3.87 -0.47 5.19
N ILE A 120 3.31 0.40 6.01
CA ILE A 120 3.94 1.65 6.43
C ILE A 120 4.30 1.62 7.91
N ALA A 121 5.59 1.82 8.20
CA ALA A 121 6.07 2.16 9.54
C ALA A 121 6.33 3.66 9.67
N LYS A 122 5.99 4.23 10.83
CA LYS A 122 6.30 5.62 11.17
C LYS A 122 7.41 5.64 12.23
N LYS A 123 8.50 6.36 11.95
CA LYS A 123 9.60 6.52 12.91
C LYS A 123 10.13 7.96 12.87
N GLY A 124 9.92 8.68 13.98
CA GLY A 124 10.21 10.12 14.01
C GLY A 124 9.36 10.88 13.00
N ASP A 125 10.02 11.73 12.22
CA ASP A 125 9.36 12.56 11.19
C ASP A 125 9.36 11.94 9.80
N LYS A 126 9.64 10.62 9.71
CA LYS A 126 9.70 9.87 8.45
C LYS A 126 8.74 8.70 8.42
N LEU A 127 8.35 8.34 7.22
CA LEU A 127 7.68 7.09 6.88
C LEU A 127 8.66 6.12 6.24
N TYR A 128 8.46 4.83 6.51
CA TYR A 128 9.17 3.72 5.88
C TYR A 128 8.15 2.79 5.26
N MET A 129 8.23 2.60 3.95
CA MET A 129 7.39 1.68 3.20
C MET A 129 8.14 0.37 3.00
N PHE A 130 7.58 -0.72 3.51
CA PHE A 130 7.98 -2.07 3.15
C PHE A 130 7.04 -2.54 2.04
N TYR A 131 7.60 -3.06 0.96
CA TYR A 131 6.86 -3.45 -0.23
C TYR A 131 7.33 -4.77 -0.80
N ALA A 132 6.45 -5.51 -1.45
CA ALA A 132 6.81 -6.71 -2.20
C ALA A 132 7.27 -6.34 -3.60
N GLY A 133 8.38 -6.92 -4.04
CA GLY A 133 8.86 -6.88 -5.42
C GLY A 133 8.67 -8.22 -6.10
N ALA A 134 8.34 -8.22 -7.38
CA ALA A 134 7.91 -9.30 -8.24
C ALA A 134 6.44 -9.72 -8.03
N TYR A 135 5.87 -10.44 -9.00
CA TYR A 135 4.54 -11.04 -8.87
C TYR A 135 4.58 -12.29 -8.00
N ASN A 136 3.43 -12.63 -7.41
CA ASN A 136 3.24 -13.90 -6.69
C ASN A 136 3.77 -15.08 -7.53
N ASN A 137 4.51 -15.98 -6.88
CA ASN A 137 5.19 -17.14 -7.50
C ASN A 137 6.34 -16.79 -8.47
N ALA A 138 6.78 -15.53 -8.53
CA ALA A 138 8.00 -15.11 -9.23
C ALA A 138 9.06 -14.61 -8.23
N PRO A 139 9.63 -15.42 -7.36
CA PRO A 139 9.44 -15.36 -5.89
C PRO A 139 9.56 -13.94 -5.36
N GLN A 140 8.53 -13.46 -4.69
CA GLN A 140 8.53 -12.12 -4.10
C GLN A 140 9.60 -11.98 -3.02
N GLN A 141 10.16 -10.78 -2.92
CA GLN A 141 11.08 -10.37 -1.86
C GLN A 141 10.67 -8.99 -1.35
N ILE A 142 11.12 -8.61 -0.15
CA ILE A 142 10.70 -7.36 0.48
C ILE A 142 11.76 -6.28 0.31
N GLY A 143 11.36 -5.14 -0.24
CA GLY A 143 12.15 -3.92 -0.29
C GLY A 143 11.72 -2.91 0.76
N VAL A 144 12.56 -1.88 0.96
CA VAL A 144 12.27 -0.77 1.87
C VAL A 144 12.64 0.57 1.24
N ALA A 145 11.73 1.54 1.40
CA ALA A 145 11.93 2.93 1.00
C ALA A 145 11.55 3.88 2.14
N GLU A 146 12.14 5.07 2.19
CA GLU A 146 11.82 6.11 3.16
C GLU A 146 11.21 7.34 2.48
N SER A 147 10.40 8.10 3.23
CA SER A 147 9.83 9.37 2.80
C SER A 147 9.70 10.34 3.96
N GLU A 148 9.92 11.64 3.71
CA GLU A 148 9.71 12.72 4.66
C GLU A 148 8.34 13.40 4.51
N ASP A 149 7.67 13.20 3.38
CA ASP A 149 6.39 13.85 3.06
C ASP A 149 5.24 12.88 2.73
N GLY A 150 5.56 11.57 2.63
CA GLY A 150 4.61 10.52 2.28
C GLY A 150 4.33 10.40 0.77
N ILE A 151 4.97 11.21 -0.06
CA ILE A 151 4.74 11.29 -1.51
C ILE A 151 6.00 10.93 -2.29
N VAL A 152 7.15 11.53 -1.92
CA VAL A 152 8.44 11.28 -2.55
C VAL A 152 9.17 10.19 -1.76
N TRP A 153 9.49 9.09 -2.43
CA TRP A 153 10.09 7.91 -1.81
C TRP A 153 11.48 7.62 -2.34
N LYS A 154 12.39 7.29 -1.43
CA LYS A 154 13.77 6.90 -1.72
C LYS A 154 14.02 5.49 -1.21
N ARG A 155 14.37 4.56 -2.09
CA ARG A 155 14.83 3.22 -1.68
C ARG A 155 16.08 3.29 -0.80
N LEU A 156 16.13 2.48 0.24
CA LEU A 156 17.28 2.42 1.14
C LEU A 156 18.37 1.46 0.65
N SER A 157 18.05 0.58 -0.30
CA SER A 157 18.98 -0.40 -0.88
C SER A 157 18.55 -0.76 -2.29
N GLU A 158 19.51 -1.17 -3.12
CA GLU A 158 19.27 -1.80 -4.42
C GLU A 158 18.93 -3.30 -4.28
N GLU A 159 19.32 -3.89 -3.16
CA GLU A 159 19.03 -5.27 -2.81
C GLU A 159 17.80 -5.36 -1.92
N PRO A 160 17.07 -6.50 -1.91
CA PRO A 160 15.96 -6.71 -0.99
C PRO A 160 16.40 -6.55 0.46
N PHE A 161 15.55 -5.94 1.27
CA PHE A 161 15.67 -5.88 2.72
C PHE A 161 15.51 -7.27 3.34
N LEU A 162 14.50 -8.02 2.90
CA LEU A 162 14.34 -9.43 3.25
C LEU A 162 14.36 -10.27 1.98
N LYS A 163 15.45 -11.00 1.80
CA LYS A 163 15.65 -11.96 0.69
C LYS A 163 14.94 -13.27 0.99
N ASN A 164 14.61 -13.98 -0.08
CA ASN A 164 14.17 -15.37 0.06
C ASN A 164 15.28 -16.23 0.64
N GLY A 165 14.88 -17.19 1.46
CA GLY A 165 15.78 -18.16 2.07
C GLY A 165 16.29 -19.21 1.08
N LYS A 166 17.26 -20.01 1.53
CA LYS A 166 17.77 -21.16 0.78
C LYS A 166 16.73 -22.28 0.75
N PRO A 167 16.82 -23.22 -0.20
CA PRO A 167 15.95 -24.38 -0.22
C PRO A 167 15.91 -25.08 1.15
N GLY A 168 14.72 -25.29 1.68
CA GLY A 168 14.47 -25.88 3.00
C GLY A 168 14.29 -24.88 4.15
N GLU A 169 14.56 -23.60 3.95
CA GLU A 169 14.24 -22.55 4.91
C GLU A 169 12.75 -22.15 4.79
N TRP A 170 12.18 -21.59 5.86
CA TRP A 170 10.74 -21.27 5.96
C TRP A 170 10.23 -20.31 4.86
N ASN A 171 11.10 -19.40 4.40
CA ASN A 171 10.78 -18.42 3.36
C ASN A 171 11.48 -18.70 2.02
N SER A 172 11.84 -19.96 1.75
CA SER A 172 12.60 -20.32 0.56
C SER A 172 11.84 -20.15 -0.75
N SER A 173 10.52 -20.17 -0.71
CA SER A 173 9.68 -19.99 -1.88
C SER A 173 9.36 -18.52 -2.16
N GLU A 174 9.09 -17.75 -1.10
CA GLU A 174 8.61 -16.37 -1.24
C GLU A 174 8.67 -15.63 0.10
N SER A 175 8.99 -14.33 0.05
CA SER A 175 8.86 -13.38 1.17
C SER A 175 8.15 -12.14 0.64
N GLY A 176 6.83 -12.20 0.53
CA GLY A 176 6.02 -11.14 -0.05
C GLY A 176 4.92 -10.63 0.87
N HIS A 177 4.21 -9.58 0.43
CA HIS A 177 3.10 -8.95 1.16
C HIS A 177 3.44 -8.64 2.62
N PRO A 178 4.43 -7.75 2.89
CA PRO A 178 4.83 -7.40 4.24
C PRO A 178 3.68 -6.76 5.00
N HIS A 179 3.66 -6.97 6.31
CA HIS A 179 2.85 -6.18 7.21
C HIS A 179 3.68 -5.76 8.41
N ILE A 180 3.66 -4.45 8.72
CA ILE A 180 4.36 -3.87 9.85
C ILE A 180 3.36 -3.47 10.92
N PHE A 181 3.62 -3.86 12.15
CA PHE A 181 2.89 -3.32 13.29
C PHE A 181 3.84 -3.02 14.45
N THR A 182 3.47 -2.05 15.25
CA THR A 182 4.19 -1.70 16.49
C THR A 182 3.31 -2.08 17.66
N ASP A 183 3.82 -2.94 18.54
CA ASP A 183 3.14 -3.39 19.73
C ASP A 183 3.12 -2.31 20.81
N LEU A 184 2.33 -2.52 21.86
CA LEU A 184 2.17 -1.61 23.01
C LEU A 184 3.49 -1.40 23.77
N ASP A 185 4.42 -2.34 23.72
CA ASP A 185 5.77 -2.22 24.29
C ASP A 185 6.75 -1.41 23.43
N GLY A 186 6.29 -0.90 22.28
CA GLY A 186 7.09 -0.10 21.33
C GLY A 186 7.95 -0.93 20.38
N ARG A 187 7.88 -2.27 20.42
CA ARG A 187 8.57 -3.13 19.44
C ARG A 187 7.81 -3.13 18.13
N THR A 188 8.59 -3.06 17.04
CA THR A 188 8.05 -3.13 15.68
C THR A 188 8.38 -4.49 15.08
N TYR A 189 7.40 -5.10 14.46
CA TYR A 189 7.46 -6.42 13.85
C TYR A 189 7.15 -6.31 12.34
N LEU A 190 7.85 -7.12 11.56
CA LEU A 190 7.59 -7.36 10.15
C LEU A 190 7.05 -8.79 10.00
#